data_bb2db19ae47b3f16c690c9ea1485acf8
#
_entry.id   bb2db19ae47b3f16c690c9ea1485acf8
#
_cell.length_a   1.000
_cell.length_b   1.000
_cell.length_c   1.000
_cell.angle_alpha   90.00
_cell.angle_beta   90.00
_cell.angle_gamma   90.00
#
_symmetry.space_group_name_H-M   'P 1'
#
loop_
_entity.id
_entity.type
_entity.pdbx_description
1 polymer ?
#
loop_
_entity_poly.entity_id
_entity_poly.type
_entity_poly.pdbx_seq_one_letter_code
_entity_poly.pdbx_strand_id
1 'polypeptide(L)'
;MKDLLAIRHVPFEDLGSFALPLAQAGYSIRYVDAPTADFAAIGKRQWDLLVVLGGPIGVGDMGDYPFMTSELKFIEARLKASTPILGICLGSQFVAKALGAEVRRGTRMELGWKPLTFTEAGQKSVIRHLTGPVLHWHADRFDLPAGALSLASTDLTPCQGFTWGQALALQFHPEVTARGLEQWYVGNLGEIREQGLTAAELRRSAEAHAATMQAQGLAMLTDWLEGPSQA
;
A
#
# COMPACT_ATOMS: atom_id res chain seq x y z
N MET A 1 -1.16 13.14 -21.38
CA MET A 1 -0.87 13.07 -19.94
C MET A 1 -1.75 11.96 -19.39
N LYS A 2 -1.20 11.01 -18.63
CA LYS A 2 -1.96 9.93 -18.01
C LYS A 2 -2.60 10.43 -16.71
N ASP A 3 -3.82 9.97 -16.40
CA ASP A 3 -4.52 10.37 -15.17
C ASP A 3 -4.32 9.32 -14.07
N LEU A 4 -3.83 9.75 -12.91
CA LEU A 4 -3.69 8.93 -11.71
C LEU A 4 -4.65 9.39 -10.64
N LEU A 5 -5.42 8.46 -10.08
CA LEU A 5 -6.19 8.66 -8.86
C LEU A 5 -5.45 8.07 -7.67
N ALA A 6 -5.15 8.89 -6.67
CA ALA A 6 -4.62 8.45 -5.38
C ALA A 6 -5.70 8.60 -4.31
N ILE A 7 -6.21 7.47 -3.82
CA ILE A 7 -7.18 7.44 -2.72
C ILE A 7 -6.40 7.37 -1.41
N ARG A 8 -6.68 8.27 -0.47
CA ARG A 8 -6.10 8.30 0.87
C ARG A 8 -7.20 8.37 1.93
N HIS A 9 -6.94 7.78 3.08
CA HIS A 9 -7.90 7.72 4.18
C HIS A 9 -7.63 8.79 5.24
N VAL A 10 -6.38 9.23 5.32
CA VAL A 10 -5.93 10.38 6.14
C VAL A 10 -4.92 11.22 5.33
N PRO A 11 -4.84 12.53 5.56
CA PRO A 11 -4.02 13.42 4.74
C PRO A 11 -2.53 13.11 4.74
N PHE A 12 -2.00 12.53 5.83
CA PHE A 12 -0.58 12.27 6.00
C PHE A 12 -0.12 10.89 5.50
N GLU A 13 -1.04 10.00 5.10
CA GLU A 13 -0.73 8.78 4.37
C GLU A 13 -0.94 9.04 2.87
N ASP A 14 0.02 9.73 2.29
CA ASP A 14 0.03 10.12 0.88
C ASP A 14 1.01 9.28 0.04
N LEU A 15 1.24 9.66 -1.21
CA LEU A 15 2.18 8.96 -2.10
C LEU A 15 3.65 9.06 -1.68
N GLY A 16 3.97 9.87 -0.69
CA GLY A 16 5.32 10.00 -0.17
C GLY A 16 6.38 10.22 -1.26
N SER A 17 7.39 9.36 -1.27
CA SER A 17 8.47 9.36 -2.24
C SER A 17 8.03 9.03 -3.68
N PHE A 18 6.87 8.44 -3.87
CA PHE A 18 6.36 8.04 -5.19
C PHE A 18 5.74 9.20 -5.98
N ALA A 19 5.33 10.29 -5.30
CA ALA A 19 4.63 11.39 -5.96
C ALA A 19 5.44 12.03 -7.10
N LEU A 20 6.70 12.38 -6.86
CA LEU A 20 7.55 13.02 -7.87
C LEU A 20 7.88 12.10 -9.05
N PRO A 21 8.31 10.85 -8.87
CA PRO A 21 8.54 9.91 -9.96
C PRO A 21 7.29 9.63 -10.80
N LEU A 22 6.12 9.50 -10.20
CA LEU A 22 4.86 9.34 -10.92
C LEU A 22 4.56 10.56 -11.80
N ALA A 23 4.75 11.77 -11.27
CA ALA A 23 4.60 12.99 -12.06
C ALA A 23 5.62 13.06 -13.21
N GLN A 24 6.87 12.67 -12.97
CA GLN A 24 7.92 12.59 -14.01
C GLN A 24 7.63 11.52 -15.08
N ALA A 25 6.95 10.43 -14.70
CA ALA A 25 6.46 9.41 -15.64
C ALA A 25 5.22 9.87 -16.45
N GLY A 26 4.82 11.14 -16.32
CA GLY A 26 3.75 11.77 -17.10
C GLY A 26 2.35 11.61 -16.52
N TYR A 27 2.22 11.22 -15.25
CA TYR A 27 0.94 11.14 -14.57
C TYR A 27 0.51 12.49 -14.00
N SER A 28 -0.74 12.89 -14.27
CA SER A 28 -1.46 13.94 -13.54
C SER A 28 -2.06 13.33 -12.29
N ILE A 29 -1.52 13.66 -11.12
CA ILE A 29 -1.92 13.06 -9.84
C ILE A 29 -3.12 13.82 -9.27
N ARG A 30 -4.20 13.09 -8.98
CA ARG A 30 -5.35 13.61 -8.24
C ARG A 30 -5.54 12.81 -6.95
N TYR A 31 -5.42 13.50 -5.83
CA TYR A 31 -5.80 12.95 -4.52
C TYR A 31 -7.30 13.05 -4.29
N VAL A 32 -7.82 12.00 -3.62
CA VAL A 32 -9.19 11.96 -3.12
C VAL A 32 -9.16 11.45 -1.68
N ASP A 33 -9.81 12.19 -0.80
CA ASP A 33 -10.00 11.78 0.60
C ASP A 33 -11.22 10.85 0.67
N ALA A 34 -10.97 9.55 0.89
CA ALA A 34 -11.98 8.49 0.86
C ALA A 34 -13.21 8.78 1.73
N PRO A 35 -13.07 9.32 2.98
CA PRO A 35 -14.22 9.55 3.85
C PRO A 35 -15.28 10.52 3.29
N THR A 36 -14.88 11.39 2.35
CA THR A 36 -15.78 12.42 1.77
C THR A 36 -15.96 12.26 0.26
N ALA A 37 -15.43 11.17 -0.32
CA ALA A 37 -15.42 10.95 -1.75
C ALA A 37 -16.79 10.52 -2.31
N ASP A 38 -17.18 11.09 -3.45
CA ASP A 38 -18.25 10.54 -4.29
C ASP A 38 -17.66 9.54 -5.30
N PHE A 39 -17.54 8.28 -4.89
CA PHE A 39 -17.01 7.21 -5.74
C PHE A 39 -17.86 6.96 -6.99
N ALA A 40 -19.15 7.28 -6.97
CA ALA A 40 -20.01 7.17 -8.14
C ALA A 40 -19.68 8.22 -9.20
N ALA A 41 -19.39 9.44 -8.78
CA ALA A 41 -18.93 10.49 -9.68
C ALA A 41 -17.49 10.22 -10.19
N ILE A 42 -16.59 9.79 -9.31
CA ILE A 42 -15.20 9.43 -9.62
C ILE A 42 -15.14 8.29 -10.64
N GLY A 43 -16.01 7.30 -10.51
CA GLY A 43 -16.09 6.12 -11.39
C GLY A 43 -16.55 6.43 -12.82
N LYS A 44 -17.15 7.60 -13.07
CA LYS A 44 -17.51 8.04 -14.43
C LYS A 44 -16.32 8.49 -15.26
N ARG A 45 -15.18 8.80 -14.61
CA ARG A 45 -13.94 9.17 -15.27
C ARG A 45 -13.05 7.95 -15.45
N GLN A 46 -12.31 7.93 -16.55
CA GLN A 46 -11.25 6.94 -16.75
C GLN A 46 -9.98 7.39 -16.01
N TRP A 47 -9.29 6.42 -15.45
CA TRP A 47 -8.02 6.60 -14.74
C TRP A 47 -7.03 5.58 -15.29
N ASP A 48 -5.86 6.02 -15.68
CA ASP A 48 -4.81 5.15 -16.21
C ASP A 48 -4.12 4.34 -15.11
N LEU A 49 -4.12 4.89 -13.89
CA LEU A 49 -3.56 4.25 -12.69
C LEU A 49 -4.41 4.58 -11.47
N LEU A 50 -4.71 3.58 -10.65
CA LEU A 50 -5.28 3.74 -9.32
C LEU A 50 -4.23 3.40 -8.27
N VAL A 51 -3.99 4.30 -7.32
CA VAL A 51 -3.23 4.02 -6.09
C VAL A 51 -4.20 4.12 -4.91
N VAL A 52 -4.30 3.05 -4.14
CA VAL A 52 -5.08 3.02 -2.89
C VAL A 52 -4.09 2.95 -1.74
N LEU A 53 -4.07 4.00 -0.94
CA LEU A 53 -3.10 4.19 0.13
C LEU A 53 -3.56 3.57 1.46
N GLY A 54 -2.73 3.71 2.47
CA GLY A 54 -2.99 3.25 3.82
C GLY A 54 -4.03 4.08 4.59
N GLY A 55 -4.21 3.72 5.85
CA GLY A 55 -5.09 4.42 6.79
C GLY A 55 -5.18 3.72 8.13
N PRO A 56 -5.55 4.44 9.20
CA PRO A 56 -5.59 3.94 10.57
C PRO A 56 -6.87 3.13 10.90
N ILE A 57 -7.57 2.66 9.89
CA ILE A 57 -8.76 1.81 9.99
C ILE A 57 -8.53 0.49 9.24
N GLY A 58 -9.35 -0.52 9.48
CA GLY A 58 -9.29 -1.82 8.84
C GLY A 58 -10.49 -2.11 7.94
N VAL A 59 -10.34 -3.03 7.00
CA VAL A 59 -11.47 -3.50 6.18
C VAL A 59 -12.58 -4.12 7.04
N GLY A 60 -12.26 -4.58 8.26
CA GLY A 60 -13.24 -5.06 9.23
C GLY A 60 -14.18 -3.96 9.76
N ASP A 61 -13.79 -2.70 9.66
CA ASP A 61 -14.52 -1.55 10.22
C ASP A 61 -15.57 -0.97 9.24
N MET A 62 -15.86 -1.66 8.12
CA MET A 62 -16.80 -1.17 7.11
C MET A 62 -18.21 -0.89 7.66
N GLY A 63 -18.59 -1.51 8.79
CA GLY A 63 -19.86 -1.24 9.47
C GLY A 63 -19.91 0.18 10.07
N ASP A 64 -18.79 0.68 10.57
CA ASP A 64 -18.67 1.99 11.18
C ASP A 64 -18.31 3.09 10.15
N TYR A 65 -17.71 2.69 9.03
CA TYR A 65 -17.29 3.58 7.94
C TYR A 65 -17.98 3.27 6.62
N PRO A 66 -19.22 3.77 6.38
CA PRO A 66 -20.04 3.42 5.21
C PRO A 66 -19.38 3.75 3.85
N PHE A 67 -18.49 4.76 3.79
CA PHE A 67 -17.77 5.11 2.57
C PHE A 67 -16.92 3.96 2.02
N MET A 68 -16.39 3.09 2.90
CA MET A 68 -15.56 1.95 2.52
C MET A 68 -16.30 0.96 1.61
N THR A 69 -17.63 0.83 1.77
CA THR A 69 -18.45 0.00 0.87
C THR A 69 -18.46 0.54 -0.56
N SER A 70 -18.53 1.86 -0.72
CA SER A 70 -18.51 2.50 -2.03
C SER A 70 -17.12 2.45 -2.66
N GLU A 71 -16.09 2.60 -1.86
CA GLU A 71 -14.69 2.44 -2.25
C GLU A 71 -14.39 1.02 -2.72
N LEU A 72 -14.81 0.00 -1.96
CA LEU A 72 -14.64 -1.40 -2.33
C LEU A 72 -15.27 -1.70 -3.70
N LYS A 73 -16.52 -1.26 -3.93
CA LYS A 73 -17.20 -1.42 -5.22
C LYS A 73 -16.45 -0.72 -6.36
N PHE A 74 -15.87 0.45 -6.10
CA PHE A 74 -15.06 1.15 -7.07
C PHE A 74 -13.80 0.35 -7.43
N ILE A 75 -13.08 -0.18 -6.44
CA ILE A 75 -11.89 -1.02 -6.64
C ILE A 75 -12.25 -2.31 -7.39
N GLU A 76 -13.37 -2.99 -7.04
CA GLU A 76 -13.87 -4.16 -7.77
C GLU A 76 -14.10 -3.86 -9.26
N ALA A 77 -14.70 -2.71 -9.57
CA ALA A 77 -14.95 -2.30 -10.95
C ALA A 77 -13.62 -2.06 -11.70
N ARG A 78 -12.61 -1.49 -11.05
CA ARG A 78 -11.29 -1.25 -11.63
C ARG A 78 -10.53 -2.56 -11.87
N LEU A 79 -10.59 -3.53 -10.96
CA LEU A 79 -10.01 -4.87 -11.14
C LEU A 79 -10.67 -5.60 -12.33
N LYS A 80 -12.00 -5.57 -12.43
CA LYS A 80 -12.74 -6.15 -13.55
C LYS A 80 -12.36 -5.52 -14.90
N ALA A 81 -12.06 -4.22 -14.91
CA ALA A 81 -11.61 -3.50 -16.10
C ALA A 81 -10.12 -3.72 -16.41
N SER A 82 -9.41 -4.55 -15.64
CA SER A 82 -7.97 -4.80 -15.76
C SER A 82 -7.13 -3.52 -15.78
N THR A 83 -7.52 -2.53 -14.97
CA THR A 83 -6.77 -1.29 -14.81
C THR A 83 -5.61 -1.50 -13.84
N PRO A 84 -4.43 -0.89 -14.07
CA PRO A 84 -3.34 -0.93 -13.12
C PRO A 84 -3.76 -0.38 -11.75
N ILE A 85 -3.48 -1.14 -10.69
CA ILE A 85 -3.77 -0.78 -9.30
C ILE A 85 -2.54 -1.04 -8.44
N LEU A 86 -2.12 -0.03 -7.67
CA LEU A 86 -1.18 -0.19 -6.57
C LEU A 86 -1.95 -0.03 -5.26
N GLY A 87 -2.06 -1.10 -4.48
CA GLY A 87 -2.62 -1.07 -3.12
C GLY A 87 -1.51 -1.11 -2.07
N ILE A 88 -1.52 -0.18 -1.12
CA ILE A 88 -0.53 -0.10 -0.04
C ILE A 88 -1.26 -0.17 1.31
N CYS A 89 -0.83 -1.06 2.20
CA CYS A 89 -1.37 -1.30 3.53
C CYS A 89 -2.89 -1.54 3.50
N LEU A 90 -3.73 -0.65 4.01
CA LEU A 90 -5.19 -0.73 3.89
C LEU A 90 -5.63 -0.88 2.43
N GLY A 91 -4.98 -0.19 1.50
CA GLY A 91 -5.25 -0.33 0.07
C GLY A 91 -4.99 -1.73 -0.46
N SER A 92 -3.98 -2.43 0.02
CA SER A 92 -3.71 -3.84 -0.34
C SER A 92 -4.79 -4.78 0.22
N GLN A 93 -5.31 -4.47 1.40
CA GLN A 93 -6.41 -5.21 2.03
C GLN A 93 -7.72 -5.02 1.24
N PHE A 94 -7.98 -3.80 0.75
CA PHE A 94 -9.11 -3.55 -0.15
C PHE A 94 -9.01 -4.35 -1.45
N VAL A 95 -7.83 -4.40 -2.07
CA VAL A 95 -7.59 -5.21 -3.28
C VAL A 95 -7.82 -6.69 -2.98
N ALA A 96 -7.30 -7.22 -1.87
CA ALA A 96 -7.51 -8.60 -1.45
C ALA A 96 -9.00 -8.90 -1.22
N LYS A 97 -9.72 -8.01 -0.51
CA LYS A 97 -11.16 -8.12 -0.24
C LYS A 97 -11.98 -8.08 -1.52
N ALA A 98 -11.66 -7.18 -2.45
CA ALA A 98 -12.32 -7.06 -3.75
C ALA A 98 -12.14 -8.31 -4.63
N LEU A 99 -11.06 -9.08 -4.41
CA LEU A 99 -10.80 -10.37 -5.04
C LEU A 99 -11.40 -11.56 -4.26
N GLY A 100 -12.17 -11.28 -3.19
CA GLY A 100 -12.87 -12.29 -2.39
C GLY A 100 -12.04 -12.94 -1.29
N ALA A 101 -10.83 -12.45 -1.01
CA ALA A 101 -10.02 -12.97 0.09
C ALA A 101 -10.53 -12.48 1.46
N GLU A 102 -10.27 -13.27 2.49
CA GLU A 102 -10.53 -12.88 3.87
C GLU A 102 -9.46 -11.87 4.33
N VAL A 103 -9.91 -10.79 4.98
CA VAL A 103 -9.07 -9.82 5.68
C VAL A 103 -9.45 -9.88 7.15
N ARG A 104 -8.46 -10.07 8.01
CA ARG A 104 -8.66 -10.24 9.46
C ARG A 104 -7.50 -9.69 10.26
N ARG A 105 -7.74 -9.43 11.52
CA ARG A 105 -6.70 -9.04 12.45
C ARG A 105 -5.65 -10.14 12.58
N GLY A 106 -4.40 -9.76 12.56
CA GLY A 106 -3.26 -10.63 12.85
C GLY A 106 -3.15 -10.95 14.34
N THR A 107 -2.28 -11.89 14.67
CA THR A 107 -2.01 -12.28 16.06
C THR A 107 -1.30 -11.17 16.84
N ARG A 108 -0.51 -10.36 16.16
CA ARG A 108 0.20 -9.18 16.67
C ARG A 108 0.33 -8.14 15.58
N MET A 109 0.42 -6.88 15.96
CA MET A 109 0.77 -5.78 15.06
C MET A 109 2.22 -5.91 14.61
N GLU A 110 2.47 -5.65 13.33
CA GLU A 110 3.80 -5.43 12.80
C GLU A 110 4.05 -3.92 12.69
N LEU A 111 4.90 -3.41 13.57
CA LEU A 111 5.32 -2.00 13.58
C LEU A 111 6.84 -1.92 13.60
N GLY A 112 7.39 -1.19 12.64
CA GLY A 112 8.83 -0.93 12.51
C GLY A 112 9.45 -1.52 11.25
N TRP A 113 10.77 -1.44 11.19
CA TRP A 113 11.56 -1.81 10.02
C TRP A 113 12.01 -3.26 10.10
N LYS A 114 11.60 -4.07 9.14
CA LYS A 114 11.95 -5.50 9.07
C LYS A 114 12.15 -5.95 7.62
N PRO A 115 13.03 -6.93 7.39
CA PRO A 115 13.20 -7.50 6.06
C PRO A 115 12.00 -8.35 5.65
N LEU A 116 11.84 -8.53 4.35
CA LEU A 116 10.89 -9.45 3.73
C LEU A 116 11.57 -10.79 3.43
N THR A 117 10.81 -11.88 3.56
CA THR A 117 11.18 -13.19 3.01
C THR A 117 10.48 -13.34 1.66
N PHE A 118 11.24 -13.29 0.57
CA PHE A 118 10.68 -13.40 -0.78
C PHE A 118 10.32 -14.83 -1.14
N THR A 119 9.18 -14.99 -1.82
CA THR A 119 8.86 -16.21 -2.56
C THR A 119 9.68 -16.27 -3.86
N GLU A 120 9.63 -17.40 -4.58
CA GLU A 120 10.22 -17.48 -5.92
C GLU A 120 9.63 -16.44 -6.87
N ALA A 121 8.30 -16.23 -6.82
CA ALA A 121 7.64 -15.18 -7.61
C ALA A 121 8.10 -13.79 -7.20
N GLY A 122 8.29 -13.54 -5.89
CA GLY A 122 8.81 -12.27 -5.38
C GLY A 122 10.21 -11.95 -5.88
N GLN A 123 11.10 -12.95 -5.91
CA GLN A 123 12.46 -12.79 -6.43
C GLN A 123 12.51 -12.43 -7.92
N LYS A 124 11.49 -12.84 -8.69
CA LYS A 124 11.35 -12.55 -10.12
C LYS A 124 10.49 -11.31 -10.41
N SER A 125 9.84 -10.76 -9.40
CA SER A 125 8.94 -9.61 -9.50
C SER A 125 9.66 -8.29 -9.23
N VAL A 126 8.93 -7.19 -9.34
CA VAL A 126 9.43 -5.84 -9.07
C VAL A 126 9.86 -5.63 -7.61
N ILE A 127 9.33 -6.39 -6.64
CA ILE A 127 9.75 -6.27 -5.24
C ILE A 127 11.17 -6.79 -4.99
N ARG A 128 11.82 -7.45 -5.95
CA ARG A 128 13.24 -7.88 -5.86
C ARG A 128 14.21 -6.74 -5.54
N HIS A 129 13.81 -5.50 -5.84
CA HIS A 129 14.58 -4.30 -5.52
C HIS A 129 14.64 -4.00 -4.01
N LEU A 130 13.69 -4.53 -3.20
CA LEU A 130 13.55 -4.26 -1.77
C LEU A 130 14.44 -5.21 -0.95
N THR A 131 15.76 -5.07 -1.05
CA THR A 131 16.72 -5.98 -0.43
C THR A 131 17.03 -5.65 1.04
N GLY A 132 16.61 -4.48 1.50
CA GLY A 132 16.75 -4.03 2.88
C GLY A 132 15.45 -4.11 3.68
N PRO A 133 15.46 -3.68 4.96
CA PRO A 133 14.25 -3.56 5.75
C PRO A 133 13.26 -2.58 5.12
N VAL A 134 11.97 -2.95 5.14
CA VAL A 134 10.84 -2.09 4.76
C VAL A 134 10.04 -1.71 6.01
N LEU A 135 9.27 -0.63 5.94
CA LEU A 135 8.41 -0.23 7.05
C LEU A 135 7.14 -1.08 7.05
N HIS A 136 6.90 -1.77 8.15
CA HIS A 136 5.62 -2.39 8.50
C HIS A 136 4.89 -1.48 9.49
N TRP A 137 3.60 -1.26 9.25
CA TRP A 137 2.71 -0.55 10.16
C TRP A 137 1.28 -1.07 9.95
N HIS A 138 0.99 -2.27 10.44
CA HIS A 138 -0.31 -2.90 10.26
C HIS A 138 -0.59 -3.94 11.33
N ALA A 139 -1.85 -4.03 11.72
CA ALA A 139 -2.37 -5.07 12.61
C ALA A 139 -3.18 -6.13 11.84
N ASP A 140 -3.80 -5.73 10.74
CA ASP A 140 -4.58 -6.62 9.89
C ASP A 140 -3.71 -7.29 8.83
N ARG A 141 -4.18 -8.43 8.35
CA ARG A 141 -3.57 -9.21 7.27
C ARG A 141 -4.66 -9.81 6.39
N PHE A 142 -4.31 -10.16 5.18
CA PHE A 142 -5.19 -10.83 4.23
C PHE A 142 -4.68 -12.24 3.88
N ASP A 143 -5.60 -13.10 3.50
CA ASP A 143 -5.26 -14.34 2.83
C ASP A 143 -4.94 -14.06 1.35
N LEU A 144 -4.14 -14.93 0.73
CA LEU A 144 -3.81 -14.80 -0.69
C LEU A 144 -5.07 -15.00 -1.53
N PRO A 145 -5.48 -14.01 -2.36
CA PRO A 145 -6.63 -14.17 -3.25
C PRO A 145 -6.44 -15.30 -4.26
N ALA A 146 -7.54 -15.94 -4.68
CA ALA A 146 -7.49 -16.98 -5.70
C ALA A 146 -6.91 -16.44 -7.03
N GLY A 147 -5.95 -17.17 -7.58
CA GLY A 147 -5.23 -16.79 -8.81
C GLY A 147 -4.17 -15.69 -8.64
N ALA A 148 -3.94 -15.20 -7.41
CA ALA A 148 -2.85 -14.28 -7.14
C ALA A 148 -1.52 -15.01 -6.91
N LEU A 149 -0.41 -14.32 -7.16
CA LEU A 149 0.94 -14.80 -6.87
C LEU A 149 1.45 -14.09 -5.61
N SER A 150 1.69 -14.84 -4.54
CA SER A 150 2.32 -14.31 -3.32
C SER A 150 3.77 -13.92 -3.60
N LEU A 151 4.17 -12.74 -3.13
CA LEU A 151 5.50 -12.18 -3.40
C LEU A 151 6.43 -12.26 -2.19
N ALA A 152 5.92 -12.05 -0.99
CA ALA A 152 6.73 -12.02 0.22
C ALA A 152 5.91 -12.39 1.46
N SER A 153 6.63 -12.72 2.52
CA SER A 153 6.10 -12.98 3.86
C SER A 153 7.01 -12.40 4.94
N THR A 154 6.52 -12.39 6.17
CA THR A 154 7.29 -12.27 7.41
C THR A 154 6.93 -13.44 8.32
N ASP A 155 7.59 -13.58 9.46
CA ASP A 155 7.26 -14.62 10.46
C ASP A 155 5.84 -14.47 11.02
N LEU A 156 5.27 -13.27 10.99
CA LEU A 156 3.93 -12.98 11.52
C LEU A 156 2.85 -12.95 10.45
N THR A 157 3.20 -12.61 9.21
CA THR A 157 2.25 -12.41 8.12
C THR A 157 2.66 -13.25 6.90
N PRO A 158 1.91 -14.31 6.58
CA PRO A 158 2.23 -15.22 5.48
C PRO A 158 2.19 -14.58 4.08
N CYS A 159 1.43 -13.49 3.91
CA CYS A 159 1.34 -12.76 2.65
C CYS A 159 1.52 -11.26 2.91
N GLN A 160 2.73 -10.76 2.64
CA GLN A 160 3.07 -9.33 2.73
C GLN A 160 2.88 -8.58 1.41
N GLY A 161 2.57 -9.28 0.35
CA GLY A 161 2.26 -8.69 -0.95
C GLY A 161 1.96 -9.74 -1.99
N PHE A 162 1.20 -9.35 -2.99
CA PHE A 162 0.83 -10.21 -4.11
C PHE A 162 0.64 -9.41 -5.39
N THR A 163 0.67 -10.12 -6.53
CA THR A 163 0.20 -9.61 -7.82
C THR A 163 -1.01 -10.40 -8.29
N TRP A 164 -1.94 -9.70 -8.94
CA TRP A 164 -3.10 -10.28 -9.62
C TRP A 164 -3.43 -9.47 -10.87
N GLY A 165 -3.28 -10.03 -12.07
CA GLY A 165 -3.39 -9.27 -13.31
C GLY A 165 -2.43 -8.06 -13.30
N GLN A 166 -2.98 -6.85 -13.42
CA GLN A 166 -2.21 -5.60 -13.35
C GLN A 166 -2.17 -4.97 -11.95
N ALA A 167 -2.70 -5.66 -10.93
CA ALA A 167 -2.65 -5.17 -9.55
C ALA A 167 -1.37 -5.62 -8.84
N LEU A 168 -0.75 -4.69 -8.12
CA LEU A 168 0.31 -4.91 -7.14
C LEU A 168 -0.22 -4.48 -5.77
N ALA A 169 -0.25 -5.38 -4.82
CA ALA A 169 -0.74 -5.15 -3.46
C ALA A 169 0.37 -5.41 -2.45
N LEU A 170 0.69 -4.43 -1.62
CA LEU A 170 1.79 -4.45 -0.66
C LEU A 170 1.26 -4.09 0.73
N GLN A 171 1.43 -4.98 1.71
CA GLN A 171 0.99 -4.73 3.09
C GLN A 171 1.92 -3.77 3.84
N PHE A 172 3.14 -3.65 3.41
CA PHE A 172 4.18 -2.75 3.95
C PHE A 172 4.24 -1.45 3.14
N HIS A 173 5.04 -0.48 3.62
CA HIS A 173 5.08 0.89 3.12
C HIS A 173 6.41 1.23 2.42
N PRO A 174 6.55 1.00 1.11
CA PRO A 174 7.75 1.38 0.36
C PRO A 174 7.78 2.86 -0.05
N GLU A 175 6.67 3.58 0.11
CA GLU A 175 6.48 4.98 -0.30
C GLU A 175 6.90 6.01 0.75
N VAL A 176 7.02 5.61 2.02
CA VAL A 176 7.23 6.57 3.11
C VAL A 176 8.60 7.25 3.05
N THR A 177 8.66 8.47 3.57
CA THR A 177 9.91 9.21 3.79
C THR A 177 10.12 9.45 5.28
N ALA A 178 11.37 9.59 5.72
CA ALA A 178 11.65 9.93 7.12
C ALA A 178 10.91 11.20 7.57
N ARG A 179 10.81 12.21 6.69
CA ARG A 179 10.06 13.45 6.97
C ARG A 179 8.56 13.21 7.08
N GLY A 180 7.97 12.41 6.19
CA GLY A 180 6.54 12.08 6.22
C GLY A 180 6.15 11.36 7.49
N LEU A 181 6.99 10.46 7.97
CA LEU A 181 6.77 9.70 9.20
C LEU A 181 6.61 10.58 10.47
N GLU A 182 7.11 11.81 10.48
CA GLU A 182 6.86 12.71 11.62
C GLU A 182 5.37 12.99 11.84
N GLN A 183 4.58 13.08 10.77
CA GLN A 183 3.12 13.24 10.88
C GLN A 183 2.45 11.94 11.36
N TRP A 184 2.96 10.79 10.93
CA TRP A 184 2.46 9.48 11.38
C TRP A 184 2.67 9.28 12.87
N TYR A 185 3.82 9.71 13.41
CA TYR A 185 4.11 9.61 14.85
C TYR A 185 3.14 10.44 15.70
N VAL A 186 2.66 11.57 15.18
CA VAL A 186 1.64 12.40 15.82
C VAL A 186 0.25 11.75 15.66
N GLY A 187 -0.12 11.35 14.44
CA GLY A 187 -1.43 10.81 14.13
C GLY A 187 -1.72 9.47 14.79
N ASN A 188 -0.69 8.62 14.94
CA ASN A 188 -0.83 7.25 15.44
C ASN A 188 -0.19 7.04 16.85
N LEU A 189 -0.16 8.09 17.67
CA LEU A 189 0.43 8.03 19.01
C LEU A 189 -0.14 6.91 19.88
N GLY A 190 -1.43 6.61 19.75
CA GLY A 190 -2.10 5.54 20.48
C GLY A 190 -1.47 4.18 20.18
N GLU A 191 -1.36 3.82 18.92
CA GLU A 191 -0.76 2.55 18.47
C GLU A 191 0.70 2.42 18.88
N ILE A 192 1.49 3.50 18.75
CA ILE A 192 2.90 3.51 19.17
C ILE A 192 3.02 3.13 20.65
N ARG A 193 2.19 3.74 21.50
CA ARG A 193 2.17 3.47 22.95
C ARG A 193 1.70 2.06 23.28
N GLU A 194 0.68 1.56 22.59
CA GLU A 194 0.18 0.18 22.77
C GLU A 194 1.24 -0.86 22.44
N GLN A 195 2.15 -0.56 21.49
CA GLN A 195 3.29 -1.41 21.17
C GLN A 195 4.48 -1.22 22.14
N GLY A 196 4.37 -0.37 23.16
CA GLY A 196 5.45 -0.08 24.09
C GLY A 196 6.62 0.69 23.46
N LEU A 197 6.38 1.38 22.35
CA LEU A 197 7.38 2.14 21.59
C LEU A 197 7.23 3.65 21.82
N THR A 198 8.24 4.38 21.40
CA THR A 198 8.26 5.84 21.38
C THR A 198 8.52 6.36 19.96
N ALA A 199 8.04 7.56 19.67
CA ALA A 199 8.35 8.24 18.40
C ALA A 199 9.87 8.44 18.22
N ALA A 200 10.61 8.62 19.31
CA ALA A 200 12.07 8.77 19.27
C ALA A 200 12.78 7.47 18.79
N GLU A 201 12.28 6.30 19.22
CA GLU A 201 12.81 5.00 18.76
C GLU A 201 12.49 4.76 17.29
N LEU A 202 11.26 5.02 16.89
CA LEU A 202 10.82 4.89 15.47
C LEU A 202 11.61 5.85 14.58
N ARG A 203 11.86 7.08 15.01
CA ARG A 203 12.65 8.07 14.26
C ARG A 203 14.09 7.61 14.06
N ARG A 204 14.77 7.15 15.10
CA ARG A 204 16.13 6.58 14.97
C ARG A 204 16.18 5.42 14.00
N SER A 205 15.15 4.56 14.03
CA SER A 205 15.06 3.45 13.09
C SER A 205 14.81 3.94 11.66
N ALA A 206 13.97 4.97 11.47
CA ALA A 206 13.76 5.59 10.16
C ALA A 206 15.03 6.26 9.60
N GLU A 207 15.81 6.93 10.44
CA GLU A 207 17.11 7.51 10.06
C GLU A 207 18.07 6.45 9.50
N ALA A 208 18.03 5.24 10.05
CA ALA A 208 18.88 4.14 9.60
C ALA A 208 18.43 3.49 8.28
N HIS A 209 17.13 3.48 7.98
CA HIS A 209 16.57 2.63 6.92
C HIS A 209 15.83 3.38 5.81
N ALA A 210 15.20 4.54 6.11
CA ALA A 210 14.28 5.17 5.18
C ALA A 210 14.92 5.60 3.86
N ALA A 211 16.15 6.11 3.87
CA ALA A 211 16.82 6.55 2.64
C ALA A 211 17.10 5.38 1.69
N THR A 212 17.57 4.25 2.23
CA THR A 212 17.82 3.04 1.43
C THR A 212 16.52 2.46 0.90
N MET A 213 15.51 2.31 1.76
CA MET A 213 14.20 1.81 1.33
C MET A 213 13.58 2.73 0.27
N GLN A 214 13.67 4.04 0.42
CA GLN A 214 13.17 5.00 -0.56
C GLN A 214 13.82 4.79 -1.94
N ALA A 215 15.15 4.65 -2.01
CA ALA A 215 15.83 4.37 -3.27
C ALA A 215 15.38 3.04 -3.90
N GLN A 216 15.23 1.99 -3.09
CA GLN A 216 14.76 0.68 -3.51
C GLN A 216 13.27 0.70 -3.93
N GLY A 217 12.44 1.42 -3.20
CA GLY A 217 11.02 1.62 -3.53
C GLY A 217 10.82 2.36 -4.85
N LEU A 218 11.68 3.34 -5.14
CA LEU A 218 11.68 4.05 -6.43
C LEU A 218 12.08 3.12 -7.58
N ALA A 219 13.10 2.28 -7.40
CA ALA A 219 13.48 1.29 -8.41
C ALA A 219 12.34 0.29 -8.67
N MET A 220 11.69 -0.20 -7.60
CA MET A 220 10.51 -1.06 -7.69
C MET A 220 9.36 -0.38 -8.45
N LEU A 221 9.04 0.87 -8.12
CA LEU A 221 7.96 1.62 -8.78
C LEU A 221 8.24 1.83 -10.26
N THR A 222 9.48 2.23 -10.61
CA THR A 222 9.88 2.45 -12.00
C THR A 222 9.71 1.18 -12.82
N ASP A 223 10.23 0.07 -12.33
CA ASP A 223 10.14 -1.24 -12.97
C ASP A 223 8.67 -1.70 -13.13
N TRP A 224 7.82 -1.44 -12.13
CA TRP A 224 6.40 -1.75 -12.21
C TRP A 224 5.66 -0.91 -13.25
N LEU A 225 5.99 0.39 -13.38
CA LEU A 225 5.37 1.29 -14.37
C LEU A 225 5.79 0.99 -15.81
N GLU A 226 6.98 0.47 -16.01
CA GLU A 226 7.49 0.04 -17.33
C GLU A 226 6.82 -1.26 -17.79
N GLY A 227 6.23 -2.01 -16.86
CA GLY A 227 5.64 -3.33 -17.12
C GLY A 227 6.71 -4.42 -17.26
N PRO A 228 6.31 -5.70 -17.37
CA PRO A 228 7.27 -6.78 -17.60
C PRO A 228 7.99 -6.49 -18.92
N SER A 229 9.33 -6.35 -18.84
CA SER A 229 10.17 -6.32 -20.04
C SER A 229 9.75 -7.46 -20.96
N GLN A 230 9.31 -7.13 -22.17
CA GLN A 230 9.13 -8.14 -23.20
C GLN A 230 10.53 -8.64 -23.56
N ALA A 231 10.98 -9.67 -22.84
CA ALA A 231 12.19 -10.40 -23.15
C ALA A 231 11.83 -11.61 -23.99
#